data_7a218ae4071c1a36704a065651c28831
#
_entry.id   7a218ae4071c1a36704a065651c28831
#
_cell.length_a   1.000
_cell.length_b   1.000
_cell.length_c   1.000
_cell.angle_alpha   90.00
_cell.angle_beta   90.00
_cell.angle_gamma   90.00
#
_symmetry.space_group_name_H-M   'P 1'
#
loop_
_entity.id
_entity.type
_entity.pdbx_description
1 polymer ?
#
loop_
_entity_poly.entity_id
_entity_poly.type
_entity_poly.pdbx_seq_one_letter_code
_entity_poly.pdbx_strand_id
1 'polypeptide(L)'
;MLKVENVIKSYNNREILKGIDLVVNDGEFVSVMGESGSGKSTLLSILSGNLRPDGGTVTFDGFEISSASEREMAKFRQGELGFVYQSLNLIPTLSAEDNILLPLYLAKADIREGREYMLDLAKRIGITHLLDSMPDSLSGGERQRVAIARALIHRPKIIMMDEPTGSLDSKSTKEVLELISEINKGMGVSIIQVTHSQQAAEYADRIIRIIDGEVVTS
;
A
#
# COMPACT_ATOMS: atom_id res chain seq x y z
N MET A 1 -12.14 4.96 -7.78
CA MET A 1 -12.96 4.35 -6.70
C MET A 1 -12.74 2.84 -6.68
N LEU A 2 -12.40 2.26 -5.52
CA LEU A 2 -12.32 0.80 -5.29
C LEU A 2 -13.64 0.31 -4.68
N LYS A 3 -14.17 -0.78 -5.24
CA LYS A 3 -15.42 -1.42 -4.76
C LYS A 3 -15.17 -2.91 -4.52
N VAL A 4 -15.60 -3.39 -3.39
CA VAL A 4 -15.50 -4.79 -2.93
C VAL A 4 -16.90 -5.26 -2.61
N GLU A 5 -17.35 -6.35 -3.22
CA GLU A 5 -18.71 -6.88 -3.08
C GLU A 5 -18.68 -8.36 -2.72
N ASN A 6 -19.18 -8.66 -1.55
CA ASN A 6 -19.37 -10.02 -1.02
C ASN A 6 -18.11 -10.90 -1.16
N VAL A 7 -16.91 -10.35 -0.85
CA VAL A 7 -15.65 -11.07 -0.99
C VAL A 7 -15.51 -12.13 0.07
N ILE A 8 -15.31 -13.38 -0.37
CA ILE A 8 -15.13 -14.56 0.45
C ILE A 8 -13.74 -15.14 0.20
N LYS A 9 -13.08 -15.63 1.27
CA LYS A 9 -11.83 -16.37 1.17
C LYS A 9 -11.72 -17.42 2.26
N SER A 10 -11.35 -18.64 1.86
CA SER A 10 -11.15 -19.76 2.76
C SER A 10 -9.76 -20.41 2.57
N TYR A 11 -9.20 -20.97 3.62
CA TYR A 11 -8.03 -21.82 3.60
C TYR A 11 -8.33 -23.09 4.42
N ASN A 12 -8.09 -24.26 3.85
CA ASN A 12 -8.27 -25.55 4.54
C ASN A 12 -9.65 -25.65 5.22
N ASN A 13 -10.72 -25.32 4.52
CA ASN A 13 -12.12 -25.31 4.99
C ASN A 13 -12.41 -24.32 6.14
N ARG A 14 -11.50 -23.38 6.44
CA ARG A 14 -11.75 -22.29 7.37
C ARG A 14 -11.97 -21.01 6.58
N GLU A 15 -13.13 -20.40 6.72
CA GLU A 15 -13.41 -19.08 6.16
C GLU A 15 -12.61 -18.02 6.93
N ILE A 16 -11.83 -17.26 6.17
CA ILE A 16 -11.03 -16.13 6.67
C ILE A 16 -11.73 -14.81 6.38
N LEU A 17 -12.36 -14.69 5.20
CA LEU A 17 -13.22 -13.55 4.84
C LEU A 17 -14.60 -14.09 4.51
N LYS A 18 -15.64 -13.51 5.11
CA LYS A 18 -17.00 -14.01 5.13
C LYS A 18 -18.00 -13.01 4.50
N GLY A 19 -17.74 -12.63 3.24
CA GLY A 19 -18.62 -11.71 2.55
C GLY A 19 -18.29 -10.25 2.91
N ILE A 20 -17.08 -9.81 2.58
CA ILE A 20 -16.64 -8.43 2.80
C ILE A 20 -17.25 -7.52 1.75
N ASP A 21 -17.94 -6.48 2.22
CA ASP A 21 -18.41 -5.34 1.43
C ASP A 21 -17.67 -4.08 1.87
N LEU A 22 -17.09 -3.34 0.90
CA LEU A 22 -16.27 -2.17 1.17
C LEU A 22 -16.22 -1.28 -0.08
N VAL A 23 -16.30 0.02 0.13
CA VAL A 23 -16.04 1.03 -0.90
C VAL A 23 -14.96 1.97 -0.39
N VAL A 24 -13.97 2.30 -1.24
CA VAL A 24 -12.99 3.36 -1.00
C VAL A 24 -13.12 4.38 -2.11
N ASN A 25 -13.41 5.62 -1.74
CA ASN A 25 -13.58 6.72 -2.68
C ASN A 25 -12.22 7.24 -3.18
N ASP A 26 -12.24 7.99 -4.28
CA ASP A 26 -11.03 8.59 -4.80
C ASP A 26 -10.47 9.62 -3.80
N GLY A 27 -9.17 9.53 -3.53
CA GLY A 27 -8.48 10.36 -2.56
C GLY A 27 -8.77 10.03 -1.08
N GLU A 28 -9.63 9.04 -0.79
CA GLU A 28 -9.93 8.64 0.59
C GLU A 28 -8.75 7.87 1.23
N PHE A 29 -8.45 8.19 2.48
CA PHE A 29 -7.54 7.40 3.30
C PHE A 29 -8.34 6.50 4.25
N VAL A 30 -8.26 5.19 4.04
CA VAL A 30 -8.97 4.18 4.83
C VAL A 30 -7.98 3.33 5.64
N SER A 31 -8.25 3.16 6.92
CA SER A 31 -7.58 2.19 7.78
C SER A 31 -8.43 0.95 8.00
N VAL A 32 -7.89 -0.22 7.70
CA VAL A 32 -8.49 -1.51 8.03
C VAL A 32 -7.85 -2.04 9.31
N MET A 33 -8.62 -2.09 10.37
CA MET A 33 -8.20 -2.56 11.69
C MET A 33 -8.79 -3.92 12.05
N GLY A 34 -8.13 -4.63 12.95
CA GLY A 34 -8.59 -5.89 13.54
C GLY A 34 -7.47 -6.63 14.25
N GLU A 35 -7.79 -7.65 15.00
CA GLU A 35 -6.81 -8.49 15.67
C GLU A 35 -5.94 -9.28 14.69
N SER A 36 -4.83 -9.83 15.18
CA SER A 36 -4.01 -10.75 14.38
C SER A 36 -4.86 -11.97 13.95
N GLY A 37 -4.78 -12.30 12.66
CA GLY A 37 -5.58 -13.41 12.11
C GLY A 37 -7.02 -13.07 11.72
N SER A 38 -7.49 -11.83 11.86
CA SER A 38 -8.85 -11.43 11.46
C SER A 38 -9.09 -11.37 9.95
N GLY A 39 -8.05 -11.54 9.11
CA GLY A 39 -8.17 -11.55 7.64
C GLY A 39 -7.68 -10.27 6.94
N LYS A 40 -7.14 -9.27 7.64
CA LYS A 40 -6.70 -7.99 7.07
C LYS A 40 -5.69 -8.12 5.93
N SER A 41 -4.58 -8.83 6.15
CA SER A 41 -3.55 -9.03 5.13
C SER A 41 -4.06 -9.91 3.97
N THR A 42 -5.00 -10.82 4.25
CA THR A 42 -5.71 -11.58 3.22
C THR A 42 -6.56 -10.66 2.35
N LEU A 43 -7.32 -9.76 2.96
CA LEU A 43 -8.09 -8.76 2.23
C LEU A 43 -7.16 -7.87 1.40
N LEU A 44 -6.10 -7.32 1.99
CA LEU A 44 -5.14 -6.47 1.27
C LEU A 44 -4.50 -7.19 0.07
N SER A 45 -4.20 -8.49 0.23
CA SER A 45 -3.67 -9.34 -0.85
C SER A 45 -4.67 -9.54 -1.99
N ILE A 46 -5.97 -9.64 -1.66
CA ILE A 46 -7.04 -9.72 -2.67
C ILE A 46 -7.20 -8.37 -3.38
N LEU A 47 -7.24 -7.27 -2.65
CA LEU A 47 -7.38 -5.92 -3.21
C LEU A 47 -6.23 -5.57 -4.16
N SER A 48 -5.01 -6.02 -3.87
CA SER A 48 -3.83 -5.82 -4.72
C SER A 48 -3.71 -6.82 -5.87
N GLY A 49 -4.63 -7.79 -5.96
CA GLY A 49 -4.62 -8.85 -6.96
C GLY A 49 -3.48 -9.86 -6.81
N ASN A 50 -2.84 -9.92 -5.62
CA ASN A 50 -1.85 -10.95 -5.29
C ASN A 50 -2.51 -12.27 -4.89
N LEU A 51 -3.79 -12.24 -4.54
CA LEU A 51 -4.59 -13.39 -4.15
C LEU A 51 -5.97 -13.29 -4.80
N ARG A 52 -6.48 -14.39 -5.35
CA ARG A 52 -7.86 -14.46 -5.84
C ARG A 52 -8.82 -14.76 -4.71
N PRO A 53 -9.97 -14.08 -4.64
CA PRO A 53 -11.06 -14.49 -3.75
C PRO A 53 -11.67 -15.81 -4.21
N ASP A 54 -12.38 -16.50 -3.32
CA ASP A 54 -13.13 -17.70 -3.65
C ASP A 54 -14.56 -17.35 -4.08
N GLY A 55 -15.02 -16.14 -3.78
CA GLY A 55 -16.30 -15.57 -4.20
C GLY A 55 -16.31 -14.06 -4.06
N GLY A 56 -17.31 -13.43 -4.65
CA GLY A 56 -17.43 -11.97 -4.69
C GLY A 56 -16.55 -11.31 -5.75
N THR A 57 -16.58 -9.99 -5.81
CA THR A 57 -15.88 -9.19 -6.82
C THR A 57 -15.12 -8.03 -6.20
N VAL A 58 -13.98 -7.67 -6.82
CA VAL A 58 -13.20 -6.48 -6.52
C VAL A 58 -12.99 -5.71 -7.81
N THR A 59 -13.41 -4.45 -7.83
CA THR A 59 -13.24 -3.56 -8.98
C THR A 59 -12.55 -2.26 -8.60
N PHE A 60 -11.70 -1.74 -9.47
CA PHE A 60 -11.06 -0.45 -9.34
C PHE A 60 -11.23 0.34 -10.63
N ASP A 61 -11.92 1.47 -10.59
CA ASP A 61 -12.23 2.32 -11.76
C ASP A 61 -12.78 1.52 -12.95
N GLY A 62 -13.63 0.52 -12.69
CA GLY A 62 -14.21 -0.37 -13.70
C GLY A 62 -13.30 -1.53 -14.14
N PHE A 63 -12.07 -1.60 -13.66
CA PHE A 63 -11.19 -2.75 -13.87
C PHE A 63 -11.48 -3.83 -12.80
N GLU A 64 -11.85 -5.04 -13.22
CA GLU A 64 -12.15 -6.14 -12.31
C GLU A 64 -10.88 -6.90 -11.91
N ILE A 65 -10.40 -6.64 -10.67
CA ILE A 65 -9.20 -7.25 -10.09
C ILE A 65 -9.39 -8.75 -9.85
N SER A 66 -10.58 -9.14 -9.36
CA SER A 66 -10.88 -10.52 -8.92
C SER A 66 -10.77 -11.57 -10.02
N SER A 67 -11.06 -11.20 -11.27
CA SER A 67 -11.06 -12.11 -12.43
C SER A 67 -9.93 -11.83 -13.43
N ALA A 68 -9.17 -10.75 -13.24
CA ALA A 68 -8.11 -10.35 -14.17
C ALA A 68 -7.04 -11.43 -14.34
N SER A 69 -6.51 -11.54 -15.55
CA SER A 69 -5.35 -12.39 -15.84
C SER A 69 -4.06 -11.79 -15.22
N GLU A 70 -3.05 -12.63 -15.02
CA GLU A 70 -1.74 -12.15 -14.51
C GLU A 70 -1.13 -11.05 -15.37
N ARG A 71 -1.35 -11.06 -16.68
CA ARG A 71 -0.87 -10.03 -17.60
C ARG A 71 -1.58 -8.69 -17.37
N GLU A 72 -2.89 -8.71 -17.15
CA GLU A 72 -3.69 -7.53 -16.85
C GLU A 72 -3.35 -6.99 -15.47
N MET A 73 -3.20 -7.88 -14.47
CA MET A 73 -2.76 -7.50 -13.13
C MET A 73 -1.37 -6.90 -13.11
N ALA A 74 -0.43 -7.41 -13.91
CA ALA A 74 0.90 -6.81 -14.03
C ALA A 74 0.81 -5.36 -14.53
N LYS A 75 -0.03 -5.08 -15.55
CA LYS A 75 -0.25 -3.72 -16.06
C LYS A 75 -0.92 -2.83 -15.01
N PHE A 76 -1.92 -3.36 -14.30
CA PHE A 76 -2.61 -2.64 -13.23
C PHE A 76 -1.63 -2.23 -12.11
N ARG A 77 -0.81 -3.17 -11.64
CA ARG A 77 0.22 -2.89 -10.63
C ARG A 77 1.28 -1.90 -11.11
N GLN A 78 1.62 -1.92 -12.41
CA GLN A 78 2.60 -0.98 -12.99
C GLN A 78 2.08 0.45 -13.13
N GLY A 79 0.77 0.65 -13.26
CA GLY A 79 0.19 1.96 -13.53
C GLY A 79 -0.63 2.54 -12.38
N GLU A 80 -1.43 1.72 -11.73
CA GLU A 80 -2.50 2.21 -10.85
C GLU A 80 -2.24 1.95 -9.36
N LEU A 81 -1.41 0.96 -9.01
CA LEU A 81 -1.26 0.47 -7.64
C LEU A 81 0.16 0.63 -7.10
N GLY A 82 0.33 1.43 -6.04
CA GLY A 82 1.50 1.40 -5.18
C GLY A 82 1.33 0.40 -4.03
N PHE A 83 2.41 -0.26 -3.61
CA PHE A 83 2.36 -1.17 -2.48
C PHE A 83 3.55 -0.97 -1.52
N VAL A 84 3.24 -0.83 -0.23
CA VAL A 84 4.21 -0.79 0.86
C VAL A 84 4.03 -2.03 1.73
N TYR A 85 5.03 -2.90 1.73
CA TYR A 85 5.03 -4.15 2.49
C TYR A 85 5.50 -3.92 3.94
N GLN A 86 5.04 -4.73 4.86
CA GLN A 86 5.48 -4.72 6.26
C GLN A 86 7.01 -4.88 6.39
N SER A 87 7.61 -5.76 5.60
CA SER A 87 9.07 -6.00 5.55
C SER A 87 9.80 -5.04 4.63
N LEU A 88 9.12 -4.01 4.08
CA LEU A 88 9.61 -3.01 3.13
C LEU A 88 10.11 -3.58 1.79
N ASN A 89 10.70 -4.75 1.76
CA ASN A 89 11.24 -5.44 0.59
C ASN A 89 12.16 -4.54 -0.27
N LEU A 90 13.01 -3.72 0.38
CA LEU A 90 14.07 -3.02 -0.31
C LEU A 90 15.14 -4.02 -0.76
N ILE A 91 15.65 -3.84 -1.96
CA ILE A 91 16.73 -4.68 -2.51
C ILE A 91 18.04 -4.25 -1.85
N PRO A 92 18.71 -5.10 -1.03
CA PRO A 92 19.85 -4.67 -0.23
C PRO A 92 21.08 -4.25 -1.05
N THR A 93 21.17 -4.74 -2.29
CA THR A 93 22.29 -4.46 -3.22
C THR A 93 22.05 -3.27 -4.12
N LEU A 94 20.92 -2.57 -3.97
CA LEU A 94 20.57 -1.36 -4.70
C LEU A 94 20.58 -0.16 -3.75
N SER A 95 21.01 1.00 -4.24
CA SER A 95 20.90 2.28 -3.53
C SER A 95 19.45 2.63 -3.23
N ALA A 96 19.19 3.64 -2.41
CA ALA A 96 17.86 4.19 -2.19
C ALA A 96 17.26 4.70 -3.52
N GLU A 97 18.04 5.43 -4.33
CA GLU A 97 17.64 5.89 -5.67
C GLU A 97 17.19 4.71 -6.55
N ASP A 98 18.03 3.67 -6.67
CA ASP A 98 17.72 2.52 -7.52
C ASP A 98 16.52 1.71 -7.00
N ASN A 99 16.36 1.60 -5.69
CA ASN A 99 15.15 1.01 -5.09
C ASN A 99 13.90 1.80 -5.47
N ILE A 100 13.95 3.13 -5.43
CA ILE A 100 12.81 3.99 -5.79
C ILE A 100 12.51 3.86 -7.30
N LEU A 101 13.52 3.85 -8.15
CA LEU A 101 13.34 3.77 -9.61
C LEU A 101 13.01 2.36 -10.11
N LEU A 102 13.15 1.32 -9.29
CA LEU A 102 12.96 -0.08 -9.67
C LEU A 102 11.64 -0.35 -10.40
N PRO A 103 10.47 0.17 -9.96
CA PRO A 103 9.23 -0.05 -10.71
C PRO A 103 9.27 0.48 -12.13
N LEU A 104 9.94 1.61 -12.38
CA LEU A 104 10.08 2.18 -13.72
C LEU A 104 11.02 1.35 -14.60
N TYR A 105 12.12 0.81 -14.05
CA TYR A 105 12.99 -0.13 -14.78
C TYR A 105 12.23 -1.37 -15.22
N LEU A 106 11.43 -1.95 -14.32
CA LEU A 106 10.62 -3.15 -14.62
C LEU A 106 9.51 -2.86 -15.66
N ALA A 107 8.94 -1.66 -15.61
CA ALA A 107 7.94 -1.21 -16.59
C ALA A 107 8.57 -0.79 -17.94
N LYS A 108 9.90 -0.72 -18.05
CA LYS A 108 10.63 -0.18 -19.22
C LYS A 108 10.17 1.25 -19.57
N ALA A 109 9.85 2.04 -18.53
CA ALA A 109 9.45 3.44 -18.67
C ALA A 109 10.64 4.35 -18.99
N ASP A 110 10.37 5.61 -19.36
CA ASP A 110 11.41 6.62 -19.53
C ASP A 110 12.05 6.97 -18.17
N ILE A 111 13.28 6.49 -17.97
CA ILE A 111 14.04 6.71 -16.72
C ILE A 111 14.46 8.16 -16.55
N ARG A 112 14.62 8.92 -17.63
CA ARG A 112 15.01 10.33 -17.53
C ARG A 112 13.89 11.14 -16.88
N GLU A 113 12.66 11.03 -17.37
CA GLU A 113 11.49 11.65 -16.74
C GLU A 113 11.26 11.12 -15.32
N GLY A 114 11.40 9.79 -15.14
CA GLY A 114 11.29 9.15 -13.84
C GLY A 114 12.27 9.70 -12.81
N ARG A 115 13.52 9.95 -13.20
CA ARG A 115 14.54 10.51 -12.30
C ARG A 115 14.25 11.94 -11.89
N GLU A 116 13.75 12.78 -12.81
CA GLU A 116 13.32 14.14 -12.48
C GLU A 116 12.19 14.13 -11.44
N TYR A 117 11.19 13.28 -11.64
CA TYR A 117 10.09 13.12 -10.69
C TYR A 117 10.56 12.51 -9.35
N MET A 118 11.47 11.55 -9.39
CA MET A 118 12.08 10.97 -8.19
C MET A 118 12.77 12.03 -7.32
N LEU A 119 13.50 12.98 -7.92
CA LEU A 119 14.15 14.06 -7.18
C LEU A 119 13.14 14.98 -6.49
N ASP A 120 12.03 15.35 -7.17
CA ASP A 120 10.94 16.11 -6.55
C ASP A 120 10.29 15.34 -5.41
N LEU A 121 10.01 14.06 -5.62
CA LEU A 121 9.44 13.17 -4.61
C LEU A 121 10.37 13.02 -3.41
N ALA A 122 11.67 12.78 -3.64
CA ALA A 122 12.68 12.67 -2.59
C ALA A 122 12.78 13.93 -1.74
N LYS A 123 12.65 15.11 -2.35
CA LYS A 123 12.60 16.38 -1.64
C LYS A 123 11.35 16.51 -0.77
N ARG A 124 10.17 16.15 -1.29
CA ARG A 124 8.89 16.18 -0.54
C ARG A 124 8.92 15.23 0.67
N ILE A 125 9.50 14.03 0.49
CA ILE A 125 9.59 13.00 1.53
C ILE A 125 10.77 13.23 2.48
N GLY A 126 11.70 14.17 2.16
CA GLY A 126 12.82 14.51 3.02
C GLY A 126 13.98 13.50 2.97
N ILE A 127 14.19 12.80 1.84
CA ILE A 127 15.21 11.77 1.67
C ILE A 127 16.27 12.09 0.60
N THR A 128 16.34 13.32 0.11
CA THR A 128 17.29 13.70 -0.97
C THR A 128 18.74 13.37 -0.62
N HIS A 129 19.12 13.52 0.66
CA HIS A 129 20.48 13.23 1.15
C HIS A 129 20.79 11.73 1.31
N LEU A 130 19.79 10.87 1.10
CA LEU A 130 19.90 9.41 1.29
C LEU A 130 19.94 8.64 -0.04
N LEU A 131 19.81 9.31 -1.18
CA LEU A 131 19.65 8.65 -2.48
C LEU A 131 20.76 7.68 -2.83
N ASP A 132 22.01 8.01 -2.47
CA ASP A 132 23.18 7.16 -2.69
C ASP A 132 23.39 6.11 -1.59
N SER A 133 22.57 6.14 -0.53
CA SER A 133 22.73 5.23 0.63
C SER A 133 22.18 3.84 0.33
N MET A 134 22.85 2.82 0.88
CA MET A 134 22.36 1.43 0.82
C MET A 134 21.35 1.17 1.94
N PRO A 135 20.35 0.29 1.76
CA PRO A 135 19.31 0.01 2.75
C PRO A 135 19.83 -0.31 4.16
N ASP A 136 20.95 -1.03 4.25
CA ASP A 136 21.53 -1.43 5.53
C ASP A 136 22.12 -0.26 6.34
N SER A 137 22.45 0.86 5.68
CA SER A 137 22.94 2.07 6.34
C SER A 137 21.82 3.02 6.80
N LEU A 138 20.56 2.75 6.41
CA LEU A 138 19.42 3.59 6.73
C LEU A 138 18.76 3.17 8.05
N SER A 139 18.25 4.15 8.80
CA SER A 139 17.35 3.90 9.95
C SER A 139 16.02 3.27 9.49
N GLY A 140 15.24 2.73 10.42
CA GLY A 140 13.92 2.16 10.11
C GLY A 140 13.00 3.15 9.43
N GLY A 141 12.91 4.38 9.94
CA GLY A 141 12.07 5.43 9.36
C GLY A 141 12.55 5.89 7.99
N GLU A 142 13.87 5.96 7.75
CA GLU A 142 14.41 6.29 6.44
C GLU A 142 14.15 5.19 5.41
N ARG A 143 14.33 3.91 5.78
CA ARG A 143 13.93 2.78 4.92
C ARG A 143 12.45 2.84 4.56
N GLN A 144 11.58 3.18 5.53
CA GLN A 144 10.15 3.33 5.30
C GLN A 144 9.85 4.44 4.29
N ARG A 145 10.49 5.60 4.42
CA ARG A 145 10.36 6.71 3.47
C ARG A 145 10.80 6.32 2.06
N VAL A 146 11.89 5.56 1.91
CA VAL A 146 12.34 5.01 0.62
C VAL A 146 11.30 4.05 0.04
N ALA A 147 10.72 3.15 0.85
CA ALA A 147 9.67 2.24 0.40
C ALA A 147 8.39 2.97 -0.03
N ILE A 148 8.01 4.04 0.66
CA ILE A 148 6.89 4.93 0.28
C ILE A 148 7.21 5.64 -1.04
N ALA A 149 8.41 6.20 -1.20
CA ALA A 149 8.83 6.82 -2.46
C ALA A 149 8.79 5.84 -3.63
N ARG A 150 9.25 4.60 -3.43
CA ARG A 150 9.16 3.53 -4.43
C ARG A 150 7.72 3.22 -4.81
N ALA A 151 6.81 3.20 -3.85
CA ALA A 151 5.39 2.95 -4.12
C ALA A 151 4.72 4.10 -4.89
N LEU A 152 5.28 5.31 -4.86
CA LEU A 152 4.75 6.52 -5.50
C LEU A 152 5.35 6.83 -6.87
N ILE A 153 6.50 6.25 -7.22
CA ILE A 153 7.31 6.69 -8.37
C ILE A 153 6.59 6.62 -9.72
N HIS A 154 5.67 5.68 -9.88
CA HIS A 154 4.86 5.52 -11.08
C HIS A 154 3.52 6.25 -11.03
N ARG A 155 3.35 7.17 -10.05
CA ARG A 155 2.15 8.02 -9.85
C ARG A 155 0.85 7.22 -9.74
N PRO A 156 0.77 6.25 -8.82
CA PRO A 156 -0.41 5.40 -8.68
C PRO A 156 -1.63 6.21 -8.22
N LYS A 157 -2.83 5.72 -8.52
CA LYS A 157 -4.08 6.27 -7.99
C LYS A 157 -4.41 5.76 -6.58
N ILE A 158 -3.90 4.59 -6.24
CA ILE A 158 -4.12 3.97 -4.93
C ILE A 158 -2.82 3.38 -4.39
N ILE A 159 -2.60 3.55 -3.09
CA ILE A 159 -1.49 2.90 -2.37
C ILE A 159 -2.08 1.97 -1.31
N MET A 160 -1.59 0.75 -1.28
CA MET A 160 -1.91 -0.24 -0.25
C MET A 160 -0.70 -0.44 0.67
N MET A 161 -0.94 -0.42 1.98
CA MET A 161 0.11 -0.48 2.99
C MET A 161 -0.21 -1.58 4.02
N ASP A 162 0.69 -2.52 4.19
CA ASP A 162 0.58 -3.57 5.21
C ASP A 162 1.47 -3.21 6.40
N GLU A 163 0.86 -2.84 7.53
CA GLU A 163 1.52 -2.45 8.79
C GLU A 163 2.67 -1.45 8.59
N PRO A 164 2.43 -0.27 7.97
CA PRO A 164 3.49 0.63 7.52
C PRO A 164 4.39 1.19 8.63
N THR A 165 4.01 1.05 9.89
CA THR A 165 4.77 1.55 11.05
C THR A 165 5.03 0.49 12.11
N GLY A 166 4.69 -0.78 11.84
CA GLY A 166 4.74 -1.85 12.84
C GLY A 166 6.12 -2.18 13.42
N SER A 167 7.20 -1.79 12.72
CA SER A 167 8.59 -2.03 13.14
C SER A 167 9.34 -0.75 13.57
N LEU A 168 8.65 0.39 13.68
CA LEU A 168 9.26 1.68 13.98
C LEU A 168 9.12 2.05 15.46
N ASP A 169 10.08 2.84 15.96
CA ASP A 169 9.95 3.52 17.24
C ASP A 169 8.85 4.60 17.21
N SER A 170 8.40 5.07 18.36
CA SER A 170 7.27 5.99 18.48
C SER A 170 7.49 7.33 17.75
N LYS A 171 8.72 7.84 17.71
CA LYS A 171 9.04 9.09 17.01
C LYS A 171 8.96 8.89 15.50
N SER A 172 9.65 7.88 14.99
CA SER A 172 9.64 7.52 13.57
C SER A 172 8.22 7.16 13.08
N THR A 173 7.44 6.47 13.93
CA THR A 173 6.03 6.16 13.67
C THR A 173 5.22 7.43 13.39
N LYS A 174 5.30 8.42 14.28
CA LYS A 174 4.58 9.68 14.12
C LYS A 174 4.98 10.40 12.83
N GLU A 175 6.28 10.54 12.59
CA GLU A 175 6.80 11.23 11.40
C GLU A 175 6.38 10.55 10.08
N VAL A 176 6.33 9.21 10.06
CA VAL A 176 5.89 8.44 8.88
C VAL A 176 4.37 8.55 8.68
N LEU A 177 3.57 8.53 9.74
CA LEU A 177 2.12 8.69 9.63
C LEU A 177 1.73 10.12 9.18
N GLU A 178 2.41 11.13 9.68
CA GLU A 178 2.25 12.52 9.21
C GLU A 178 2.57 12.61 7.71
N LEU A 179 3.70 12.03 7.27
CA LEU A 179 4.08 11.97 5.87
C LEU A 179 3.01 11.25 5.00
N ILE A 180 2.49 10.12 5.43
CA ILE A 180 1.43 9.40 4.71
C ILE A 180 0.17 10.27 4.54
N SER A 181 -0.24 10.97 5.60
CA SER A 181 -1.38 11.90 5.55
C SER A 181 -1.12 13.08 4.61
N GLU A 182 0.10 13.65 4.62
CA GLU A 182 0.50 14.72 3.70
C GLU A 182 0.50 14.25 2.24
N ILE A 183 0.98 13.04 1.96
CA ILE A 183 0.94 12.44 0.62
C ILE A 183 -0.51 12.27 0.16
N ASN A 184 -1.39 11.70 0.98
CA ASN A 184 -2.79 11.54 0.64
C ASN A 184 -3.44 12.87 0.27
N LYS A 185 -3.34 13.88 1.13
CA LYS A 185 -3.97 15.20 0.95
C LYS A 185 -3.31 16.01 -0.17
N GLY A 186 -1.97 15.96 -0.25
CA GLY A 186 -1.21 16.79 -1.19
C GLY A 186 -1.13 16.24 -2.62
N MET A 187 -1.31 14.91 -2.79
CA MET A 187 -1.25 14.25 -4.09
C MET A 187 -2.62 13.68 -4.53
N GLY A 188 -3.62 13.65 -3.65
CA GLY A 188 -4.94 13.11 -3.95
C GLY A 188 -4.96 11.60 -4.20
N VAL A 189 -3.92 10.89 -3.79
CA VAL A 189 -3.83 9.43 -3.94
C VAL A 189 -4.67 8.74 -2.86
N SER A 190 -5.50 7.76 -3.25
CA SER A 190 -6.25 6.96 -2.27
C SER A 190 -5.30 6.06 -1.48
N ILE A 191 -5.56 5.87 -0.19
CA ILE A 191 -4.73 5.02 0.66
C ILE A 191 -5.59 3.99 1.39
N ILE A 192 -5.16 2.73 1.35
CA ILE A 192 -5.66 1.67 2.23
C ILE A 192 -4.49 1.18 3.06
N GLN A 193 -4.54 1.40 4.37
CA GLN A 193 -3.58 0.77 5.27
C GLN A 193 -4.25 -0.32 6.10
N VAL A 194 -3.53 -1.39 6.35
CA VAL A 194 -3.88 -2.41 7.32
C VAL A 194 -3.02 -2.19 8.54
N THR A 195 -3.62 -2.14 9.72
CA THR A 195 -2.88 -1.96 10.96
C THR A 195 -3.63 -2.51 12.17
N HIS A 196 -2.88 -2.87 13.22
CA HIS A 196 -3.41 -3.15 14.55
C HIS A 196 -3.22 -1.96 15.51
N SER A 197 -2.52 -0.90 15.08
CA SER A 197 -2.26 0.30 15.87
C SER A 197 -3.42 1.28 15.78
N GLN A 198 -4.05 1.58 16.92
CA GLN A 198 -5.09 2.60 17.01
C GLN A 198 -4.55 3.97 16.60
N GLN A 199 -3.32 4.32 17.04
CA GLN A 199 -2.66 5.56 16.68
C GLN A 199 -2.50 5.69 15.15
N ALA A 200 -2.08 4.62 14.46
CA ALA A 200 -1.94 4.64 13.01
C ALA A 200 -3.30 4.80 12.31
N ALA A 201 -4.33 4.15 12.83
CA ALA A 201 -5.67 4.21 12.25
C ALA A 201 -6.31 5.60 12.33
N GLU A 202 -5.99 6.38 13.36
CA GLU A 202 -6.54 7.73 13.57
C GLU A 202 -6.06 8.78 12.55
N TYR A 203 -5.04 8.47 11.75
CA TYR A 203 -4.62 9.32 10.63
C TYR A 203 -5.49 9.19 9.38
N ALA A 204 -6.32 8.14 9.30
CA ALA A 204 -7.22 7.89 8.19
C ALA A 204 -8.52 8.69 8.32
N ASP A 205 -9.15 8.97 7.18
CA ASP A 205 -10.48 9.61 7.13
C ASP A 205 -11.57 8.68 7.67
N ARG A 206 -11.37 7.35 7.53
CA ARG A 206 -12.31 6.34 7.98
C ARG A 206 -11.58 5.07 8.44
N ILE A 207 -12.11 4.50 9.53
CA ILE A 207 -11.63 3.23 10.09
C ILE A 207 -12.67 2.14 9.81
N ILE A 208 -12.22 1.03 9.23
CA ILE A 208 -13.01 -0.18 9.04
C ILE A 208 -12.46 -1.25 9.99
N ARG A 209 -13.34 -1.89 10.74
CA ARG A 209 -12.96 -2.97 11.65
C ARG A 209 -13.33 -4.32 11.06
N ILE A 210 -12.35 -5.24 11.05
CA ILE A 210 -12.59 -6.65 10.69
C ILE A 210 -12.46 -7.49 11.95
N ILE A 211 -13.54 -8.18 12.30
CA ILE A 211 -13.61 -9.13 13.40
C ILE A 211 -14.08 -10.47 12.83
N ASP A 212 -13.34 -11.52 13.08
CA ASP A 212 -13.66 -12.90 12.64
C ASP A 212 -14.03 -13.03 11.14
N GLY A 213 -13.38 -12.21 10.30
CA GLY A 213 -13.56 -12.23 8.85
C GLY A 213 -14.75 -11.43 8.34
N GLU A 214 -15.40 -10.63 9.16
CA GLU A 214 -16.55 -9.78 8.82
C GLU A 214 -16.23 -8.30 9.07
N VAL A 215 -16.79 -7.41 8.25
CA VAL A 215 -16.73 -5.95 8.50
C VAL A 215 -17.74 -5.60 9.57
N VAL A 216 -17.25 -5.03 10.67
CA VAL A 216 -18.10 -4.47 11.72
C VAL A 216 -18.15 -2.96 11.52
N THR A 217 -19.29 -2.47 11.06
CA THR A 217 -19.57 -1.02 10.99
C THR A 217 -19.78 -0.48 12.40
N SER A 218 -18.96 0.49 12.80
CA SER A 218 -19.20 1.30 14.01
C SER A 218 -20.06 2.48 13.66
#